data_44d8be0fef271396fd1f053e729660a0
#
_entry.id   44d8be0fef271396fd1f053e729660a0
#
_cell.length_a   1.000
_cell.length_b   1.000
_cell.length_c   1.000
_cell.angle_alpha   90.00
_cell.angle_beta   90.00
_cell.angle_gamma   90.00
#
_symmetry.space_group_name_H-M   'P 1'
#
loop_
_entity.id
_entity.type
_entity.pdbx_description
1 polymer ?
#
loop_
_entity_poly.entity_id
_entity_poly.type
_entity_poly.pdbx_seq_one_letter_code
_entity_poly.pdbx_strand_id
1 'polypeptide(L)'
;MKYTPENITSLGEDEVFVFGSNLAGNHAGGAARVARKRFGAIMGQGVGMQGQSYAIPTMQGGVETIRPYVDDFIKLAREWDQTTFYVTRIGCGIAGFTDEEIAPLFAEALSLYNVRLPESFVKILQARSASDKE
;
A
#
# COMPACT_ATOMS: atom_id res chain seq x y z
N MET A 1 11.35 -14.75 -1.00
CA MET A 1 10.17 -13.87 -0.92
C MET A 1 10.30 -12.74 -1.92
N LYS A 2 9.19 -12.36 -2.52
CA LYS A 2 9.17 -11.26 -3.51
C LYS A 2 8.69 -9.97 -2.86
N TYR A 3 9.39 -8.88 -3.15
CA TYR A 3 9.07 -7.56 -2.62
C TYR A 3 8.50 -6.66 -3.71
N THR A 4 7.86 -5.55 -3.30
CA THR A 4 7.53 -4.48 -4.24
C THR A 4 8.83 -3.93 -4.84
N PRO A 5 8.95 -3.83 -6.17
CA PRO A 5 10.13 -3.19 -6.79
C PRO A 5 10.23 -1.72 -6.36
N GLU A 6 11.46 -1.21 -6.24
CA GLU A 6 11.68 0.18 -5.81
C GLU A 6 11.13 1.20 -6.80
N ASN A 7 11.24 0.91 -8.10
CA ASN A 7 10.76 1.83 -9.14
C ASN A 7 9.84 1.08 -10.08
N ILE A 8 8.54 1.35 -9.99
CA ILE A 8 7.55 0.77 -10.87
C ILE A 8 7.21 1.79 -11.94
N THR A 9 7.57 1.49 -13.18
CA THR A 9 7.33 2.37 -14.32
C THR A 9 6.24 1.85 -15.26
N SER A 10 5.89 0.57 -15.14
CA SER A 10 4.84 -0.06 -15.93
C SER A 10 4.24 -1.21 -15.15
N LEU A 11 3.04 -1.62 -15.53
CA LEU A 11 2.31 -2.73 -14.92
C LEU A 11 1.75 -3.64 -16.00
N GLY A 12 1.69 -4.94 -15.71
CA GLY A 12 0.93 -5.88 -16.52
C GLY A 12 -0.57 -5.73 -16.28
N GLU A 13 -1.37 -6.44 -17.08
CA GLU A 13 -2.84 -6.34 -17.03
C GLU A 13 -3.42 -6.66 -15.65
N ASP A 14 -2.84 -7.65 -14.97
CA ASP A 14 -3.36 -8.12 -13.68
C ASP A 14 -2.55 -7.59 -12.51
N GLU A 15 -1.96 -6.41 -12.65
CA GLU A 15 -1.15 -5.79 -11.60
C GLU A 15 -1.73 -4.44 -11.20
N VAL A 16 -1.64 -4.14 -9.91
CA VAL A 16 -2.18 -2.92 -9.31
C VAL A 16 -1.13 -2.24 -8.45
N PHE A 17 -1.02 -0.94 -8.57
CA PHE A 17 -0.10 -0.08 -7.83
C PHE A 17 -0.84 0.50 -6.61
N VAL A 18 -0.40 0.16 -5.39
CA VAL A 18 -1.05 0.62 -4.15
C VAL A 18 -0.26 1.78 -3.57
N PHE A 19 -0.90 2.91 -3.36
CA PHE A 19 -0.22 4.14 -2.99
C PHE A 19 -0.92 4.88 -1.84
N GLY A 20 -0.14 5.70 -1.14
CA GLY A 20 -0.66 6.58 -0.09
C GLY A 20 -1.32 7.82 -0.69
N SER A 21 -2.49 8.16 -0.20
CA SER A 21 -3.28 9.28 -0.70
C SER A 21 -3.76 10.18 0.45
N ASN A 22 -4.67 11.09 0.14
CA ASN A 22 -5.45 11.84 1.12
C ASN A 22 -6.93 11.72 0.76
N LEU A 23 -7.80 11.98 1.72
CA LEU A 23 -9.25 11.82 1.51
C LEU A 23 -9.79 12.69 0.38
N ALA A 24 -9.22 13.88 0.18
CA ALA A 24 -9.62 14.76 -0.91
C ALA A 24 -9.24 14.24 -2.29
N GLY A 25 -8.35 13.23 -2.36
CA GLY A 25 -7.90 12.68 -3.62
C GLY A 25 -7.00 13.61 -4.41
N ASN A 26 -6.25 14.46 -3.73
CA ASN A 26 -5.29 15.34 -4.39
C ASN A 26 -3.99 14.58 -4.61
N HIS A 27 -3.84 13.99 -5.80
CA HIS A 27 -2.69 13.16 -6.15
C HIS A 27 -1.58 14.01 -6.78
N ALA A 28 -1.05 14.97 -6.01
CA ALA A 28 -0.14 15.99 -6.54
C ALA A 28 1.35 15.62 -6.42
N GLY A 29 1.72 14.68 -5.53
CA GLY A 29 3.14 14.36 -5.32
C GLY A 29 3.40 12.92 -4.98
N GLY A 30 4.69 12.53 -5.03
CA GLY A 30 5.15 11.19 -4.66
C GLY A 30 4.51 10.07 -5.46
N ALA A 31 4.23 8.94 -4.80
CA ALA A 31 3.62 7.78 -5.45
C ALA A 31 2.23 8.10 -6.00
N ALA A 32 1.48 8.99 -5.36
CA ALA A 32 0.15 9.40 -5.84
C ALA A 32 0.23 10.07 -7.21
N ARG A 33 1.27 10.88 -7.44
CA ARG A 33 1.48 11.52 -8.75
C ARG A 33 1.80 10.47 -9.81
N VAL A 34 2.64 9.50 -9.48
CA VAL A 34 2.97 8.39 -10.39
C VAL A 34 1.70 7.61 -10.73
N ALA A 35 0.89 7.30 -9.74
CA ALA A 35 -0.37 6.59 -9.93
C ALA A 35 -1.30 7.35 -10.88
N ARG A 36 -1.41 8.67 -10.69
CA ARG A 36 -2.25 9.51 -11.55
C ARG A 36 -1.73 9.55 -12.99
N LYS A 37 -0.41 9.72 -13.16
CA LYS A 37 0.17 9.88 -14.50
C LYS A 37 0.25 8.58 -15.27
N ARG A 38 0.43 7.44 -14.60
CA ARG A 38 0.75 6.17 -15.27
C ARG A 38 -0.26 5.06 -15.04
N PHE A 39 -1.00 5.08 -13.92
CA PHE A 39 -1.79 3.92 -13.51
C PHE A 39 -3.26 4.22 -13.25
N GLY A 40 -3.75 5.31 -13.79
CA GLY A 40 -5.18 5.59 -13.82
C GLY A 40 -5.79 6.11 -12.54
N ALA A 41 -4.98 6.58 -11.58
CA ALA A 41 -5.53 7.21 -10.38
C ALA A 41 -6.30 8.48 -10.76
N ILE A 42 -7.40 8.71 -10.04
CA ILE A 42 -8.37 9.75 -10.37
C ILE A 42 -8.28 10.89 -9.37
N MET A 43 -8.07 12.11 -9.87
CA MET A 43 -8.12 13.30 -9.02
C MET A 43 -9.50 13.42 -8.38
N GLY A 44 -9.53 13.62 -7.07
CA GLY A 44 -10.77 13.71 -6.30
C GLY A 44 -11.20 12.39 -5.66
N GLN A 45 -10.54 11.27 -6.00
CA GLN A 45 -10.83 9.97 -5.39
C GLN A 45 -9.67 9.55 -4.48
N GLY A 46 -9.87 9.67 -3.17
CA GLY A 46 -8.82 9.38 -2.18
C GLY A 46 -8.79 7.96 -1.66
N VAL A 47 -9.75 7.11 -2.03
CA VAL A 47 -9.89 5.75 -1.46
C VAL A 47 -10.22 4.75 -2.55
N GLY A 48 -9.57 3.59 -2.50
CA GLY A 48 -9.97 2.41 -3.24
C GLY A 48 -9.45 2.31 -4.66
N MET A 49 -9.99 1.34 -5.38
CA MET A 49 -9.57 1.03 -6.76
C MET A 49 -9.92 2.15 -7.72
N GLN A 50 -8.95 2.49 -8.57
CA GLN A 50 -9.08 3.52 -9.61
C GLN A 50 -8.05 3.22 -10.70
N GLY A 51 -8.52 2.80 -11.87
CA GLY A 51 -7.64 2.31 -12.93
C GLY A 51 -6.85 1.09 -12.47
N GLN A 52 -5.54 1.11 -12.67
CA GLN A 52 -4.64 0.06 -12.16
C GLN A 52 -3.96 0.50 -10.87
N SER A 53 -4.65 1.27 -10.04
CA SER A 53 -4.10 1.71 -8.76
C SER A 53 -5.14 1.58 -7.64
N TYR A 54 -4.66 1.58 -6.40
CA TYR A 54 -5.50 1.51 -5.21
C TYR A 54 -4.99 2.55 -4.22
N ALA A 55 -5.90 3.43 -3.80
CA ALA A 55 -5.55 4.55 -2.92
C ALA A 55 -5.86 4.21 -1.46
N ILE A 56 -4.88 4.43 -0.58
CA ILE A 56 -5.03 4.29 0.88
C ILE A 56 -4.75 5.66 1.49
N PRO A 57 -5.76 6.35 2.04
CA PRO A 57 -5.54 7.69 2.61
C PRO A 57 -4.70 7.61 3.89
N THR A 58 -3.73 8.52 4.02
CA THR A 58 -2.75 8.50 5.12
C THR A 58 -2.61 9.84 5.84
N MET A 59 -3.46 10.82 5.53
CA MET A 59 -3.28 12.19 6.00
C MET A 59 -4.35 12.67 6.97
N GLN A 60 -5.09 11.75 7.63
CA GLN A 60 -6.22 12.12 8.48
C GLN A 60 -5.87 12.30 9.97
N GLY A 61 -4.66 11.94 10.37
CA GLY A 61 -4.25 11.96 11.77
C GLY A 61 -3.22 10.89 12.06
N GLY A 62 -3.30 10.26 13.22
CA GLY A 62 -2.36 9.22 13.62
C GLY A 62 -2.49 7.94 12.81
N VAL A 63 -1.58 6.99 13.06
CA VAL A 63 -1.52 5.71 12.32
C VAL A 63 -2.85 4.94 12.42
N GLU A 64 -3.58 5.10 13.51
CA GLU A 64 -4.86 4.40 13.71
C GLU A 64 -5.91 4.78 12.66
N THR A 65 -5.80 5.99 12.09
CA THR A 65 -6.75 6.44 11.06
C THR A 65 -6.54 5.72 9.73
N ILE A 66 -5.38 5.09 9.54
CA ILE A 66 -5.03 4.38 8.31
C ILE A 66 -5.52 2.93 8.35
N ARG A 67 -5.58 2.33 9.55
CA ARG A 67 -5.91 0.92 9.73
C ARG A 67 -7.17 0.45 9.00
N PRO A 68 -8.32 1.13 9.11
CA PRO A 68 -9.53 0.66 8.42
C PRO A 68 -9.34 0.55 6.91
N TYR A 69 -8.59 1.46 6.33
CA TYR A 69 -8.37 1.48 4.88
C TYR A 69 -7.39 0.39 4.43
N VAL A 70 -6.41 0.06 5.28
CA VAL A 70 -5.52 -1.09 5.02
C VAL A 70 -6.30 -2.39 5.14
N ASP A 71 -7.16 -2.51 6.15
CA ASP A 71 -7.99 -3.71 6.34
C ASP A 71 -8.92 -3.93 5.14
N ASP A 72 -9.54 -2.87 4.63
CA ASP A 72 -10.37 -2.94 3.43
C ASP A 72 -9.56 -3.38 2.21
N PHE A 73 -8.34 -2.87 2.07
CA PHE A 73 -7.44 -3.28 1.00
C PHE A 73 -7.11 -4.77 1.09
N ILE A 74 -6.75 -5.26 2.28
CA ILE A 74 -6.40 -6.67 2.47
C ILE A 74 -7.59 -7.57 2.15
N LYS A 75 -8.78 -7.16 2.55
CA LYS A 75 -10.01 -7.91 2.23
C LYS A 75 -10.21 -8.02 0.71
N LEU A 76 -10.06 -6.92 0.00
CA LEU A 76 -10.18 -6.90 -1.45
C LEU A 76 -9.10 -7.78 -2.11
N ALA A 77 -7.87 -7.71 -1.62
CA ALA A 77 -6.77 -8.50 -2.17
C ALA A 77 -7.01 -10.01 -2.01
N ARG A 78 -7.61 -10.43 -0.89
CA ARG A 78 -8.00 -11.83 -0.69
C ARG A 78 -9.01 -12.29 -1.74
N GLU A 79 -9.96 -11.43 -2.06
CA GLU A 79 -11.02 -11.75 -3.03
C GLU A 79 -10.46 -11.74 -4.46
N TRP A 80 -9.52 -10.84 -4.75
CA TRP A 80 -8.92 -10.68 -6.07
C TRP A 80 -7.60 -11.46 -6.16
N ASP A 81 -7.64 -12.76 -5.95
CA ASP A 81 -6.44 -13.60 -5.80
C ASP A 81 -5.64 -13.77 -7.09
N GLN A 82 -6.20 -13.40 -8.26
CA GLN A 82 -5.49 -13.43 -9.53
C GLN A 82 -4.82 -12.09 -9.88
N THR A 83 -5.00 -11.07 -9.05
CA THR A 83 -4.39 -9.75 -9.21
C THR A 83 -3.19 -9.64 -8.28
N THR A 84 -2.07 -9.15 -8.80
CA THR A 84 -0.89 -8.85 -7.98
C THR A 84 -0.91 -7.39 -7.57
N PHE A 85 -0.83 -7.15 -6.27
CA PHE A 85 -0.82 -5.80 -5.69
C PHE A 85 0.57 -5.44 -5.23
N TYR A 86 1.11 -4.35 -5.76
CA TYR A 86 2.41 -3.82 -5.37
C TYR A 86 2.20 -2.67 -4.39
N VAL A 87 2.39 -2.93 -3.11
CA VAL A 87 2.24 -1.92 -2.05
C VAL A 87 3.52 -1.10 -1.97
N THR A 88 3.40 0.21 -2.14
CA THR A 88 4.52 1.14 -1.94
C THR A 88 4.67 1.45 -0.46
N ARG A 89 5.70 2.22 -0.08
CA ARG A 89 5.91 2.63 1.33
C ARG A 89 4.92 3.72 1.72
N ILE A 90 3.64 3.35 1.74
CA ILE A 90 2.56 4.30 2.03
C ILE A 90 2.75 4.92 3.42
N GLY A 91 2.43 6.20 3.53
CA GLY A 91 2.53 6.92 4.79
C GLY A 91 3.95 7.31 5.19
N CYS A 92 4.98 6.79 4.51
CA CYS A 92 6.38 7.02 4.88
C CYS A 92 7.03 8.19 4.13
N GLY A 93 6.27 8.86 3.28
CA GLY A 93 6.73 10.05 2.57
C GLY A 93 6.16 11.32 3.20
N ILE A 94 5.30 12.02 2.45
CA ILE A 94 4.71 13.30 2.87
C ILE A 94 3.99 13.19 4.21
N ALA A 95 3.29 12.07 4.46
CA ALA A 95 2.56 11.88 5.72
C ALA A 95 3.47 11.78 6.95
N GLY A 96 4.74 11.43 6.76
CA GLY A 96 5.75 11.47 7.82
C GLY A 96 5.79 10.31 8.79
N PHE A 97 5.10 9.21 8.51
CA PHE A 97 5.18 8.01 9.34
C PHE A 97 6.46 7.23 9.05
N THR A 98 6.86 6.38 10.00
CA THR A 98 8.01 5.49 9.81
C THR A 98 7.54 4.12 9.31
N ASP A 99 8.48 3.34 8.75
CA ASP A 99 8.20 1.97 8.34
C ASP A 99 7.70 1.14 9.54
N GLU A 100 8.26 1.37 10.73
CA GLU A 100 7.90 0.67 11.96
C GLU A 100 6.45 0.96 12.38
N GLU A 101 5.94 2.15 12.05
CA GLU A 101 4.55 2.52 12.36
C GLU A 101 3.56 1.92 11.36
N ILE A 102 3.93 1.86 10.10
CA ILE A 102 3.03 1.44 9.01
C ILE A 102 3.06 -0.07 8.78
N ALA A 103 4.24 -0.70 8.80
CA ALA A 103 4.36 -2.13 8.49
C ALA A 103 3.40 -3.02 9.29
N PRO A 104 3.18 -2.80 10.61
CA PRO A 104 2.27 -3.66 11.38
C PRO A 104 0.84 -3.68 10.83
N LEU A 105 0.40 -2.63 10.16
CA LEU A 105 -0.95 -2.57 9.56
C LEU A 105 -1.11 -3.63 8.47
N PHE A 106 -0.02 -4.06 7.86
CA PHE A 106 -0.01 -5.03 6.76
C PHE A 106 0.36 -6.46 7.20
N ALA A 107 0.36 -6.75 8.50
CA ALA A 107 0.80 -8.05 9.01
C ALA A 107 0.05 -9.22 8.34
N GLU A 108 -1.27 -9.09 8.19
CA GLU A 108 -2.08 -10.14 7.57
C GLU A 108 -1.77 -10.35 6.08
N ALA A 109 -1.22 -9.34 5.42
CA ALA A 109 -0.87 -9.43 4.01
C ALA A 109 0.35 -10.31 3.75
N LEU A 110 1.15 -10.63 4.75
CA LEU A 110 2.31 -11.52 4.60
C LEU A 110 1.90 -12.91 4.10
N SER A 111 0.69 -13.37 4.45
CA SER A 111 0.20 -14.67 4.03
C SER A 111 -0.44 -14.67 2.64
N LEU A 112 -0.59 -13.50 2.02
CA LEU A 112 -1.22 -13.39 0.70
C LEU A 112 -0.15 -13.39 -0.39
N TYR A 113 -0.13 -14.45 -1.20
CA TYR A 113 0.88 -14.60 -2.26
C TYR A 113 0.78 -13.52 -3.34
N ASN A 114 -0.38 -12.88 -3.47
CA ASN A 114 -0.63 -11.86 -4.50
C ASN A 114 -0.39 -10.42 -4.02
N VAL A 115 0.05 -10.23 -2.77
CA VAL A 115 0.41 -8.91 -2.25
C VAL A 115 1.92 -8.84 -2.08
N ARG A 116 2.55 -7.89 -2.76
CA ARG A 116 3.97 -7.58 -2.59
C ARG A 116 4.08 -6.38 -1.67
N LEU A 117 4.91 -6.50 -0.63
CA LEU A 117 5.17 -5.40 0.31
C LEU A 117 6.58 -4.86 0.09
N PRO A 118 6.86 -3.61 0.48
CA PRO A 118 8.23 -3.12 0.49
C PRO A 118 9.12 -4.02 1.34
N GLU A 119 10.37 -4.20 0.93
CA GLU A 119 11.32 -5.03 1.66
C GLU A 119 11.44 -4.60 3.12
N SER A 120 11.45 -3.29 3.38
CA SER A 120 11.54 -2.74 4.75
C SER A 120 10.36 -3.21 5.61
N PHE A 121 9.16 -3.25 5.04
CA PHE A 121 7.96 -3.71 5.77
C PHE A 121 8.08 -5.21 6.10
N VAL A 122 8.51 -6.00 5.13
CA VAL A 122 8.64 -7.46 5.32
C VAL A 122 9.66 -7.76 6.42
N LYS A 123 10.79 -7.07 6.40
CA LYS A 123 11.84 -7.27 7.41
C LYS A 123 11.34 -6.95 8.81
N ILE A 124 10.58 -5.87 8.97
CA ILE A 124 10.00 -5.48 10.26
C ILE A 124 9.00 -6.54 10.73
N LEU A 125 8.12 -6.98 9.84
CA LEU A 125 7.10 -7.97 10.19
C LEU A 125 7.70 -9.32 10.53
N GLN A 126 8.74 -9.75 9.84
CA GLN A 126 9.45 -11.00 10.13
C GLN A 126 10.18 -10.92 11.47
N ALA A 127 10.81 -9.80 11.77
CA ALA A 127 11.48 -9.60 13.05
C ALA A 127 10.49 -9.64 14.22
N ARG A 128 9.32 -9.01 14.06
CA ARG A 128 8.26 -9.04 15.09
C ARG A 128 7.74 -10.45 15.32
N SER A 129 7.51 -11.21 14.26
CA SER A 129 7.04 -12.58 14.33
C SER A 129 8.06 -13.47 15.07
N ALA A 130 9.34 -13.30 14.78
CA ALA A 130 10.42 -14.04 15.47
C ALA A 130 10.46 -13.68 16.96
N SER A 131 10.31 -12.40 17.29
CA SER A 131 10.28 -11.92 18.67
C SER A 131 9.09 -12.48 19.44
N ASP A 132 7.92 -12.56 18.81
CA ASP A 132 6.69 -13.08 19.42
C ASP A 132 6.78 -14.58 19.75
N LYS A 133 7.69 -15.30 19.10
CA LYS A 133 7.89 -16.73 19.35
C LYS A 133 8.82 -17.02 20.53
N GLU A 134 9.51 -16.03 21.02
CA GLU A 134 10.39 -16.15 22.17
C GLU A 134 9.62 -15.93 23.48
#